data_c53d5e1da5384471fbb3e66396ea4e26
#
_entry.id   c53d5e1da5384471fbb3e66396ea4e26
#
_cell.length_a   1.000
_cell.length_b   1.000
_cell.length_c   1.000
_cell.angle_alpha   90.00
_cell.angle_beta   90.00
_cell.angle_gamma   90.00
#
_symmetry.space_group_name_H-M   'P 1'
#
loop_
_entity.id
_entity.type
_entity.pdbx_description
1 polymer ?
#
loop_
_entity_poly.entity_id
_entity_poly.type
_entity_poly.pdbx_seq_one_letter_code
_entity_poly.pdbx_strand_id
1 'polypeptide(L)'
;SSIRKFDLARIEEEMVYIAKRCKKSDELIITDLNFGMYQQDVETAKSLANTMQKYNWPIHLSAAAGKNKPDRLIEIASILDGAWIIGSAMESSDTDVLKAIKRGNISKKAFNKVLEHGNNSSPYAQTYTEIILAIPKDSKETHFNSIRYGMKHEAKIIRMFQAILLLGTEMATQKTRDEHELETQYRVIPGSAGLYKFFDEKIPITEIEEIIVGNSTMSFEDYLDCRLMNLIVESFYNNAMFEEIYAFLYEMDILPLDIFVYLKDHPKIYPPKIKQIMDDFIVSNKKNLFKTRKELEDFALNEKTIKKFIDAEIGINEILVGKSSLYSQFESMVELLITSVSGYLRENDKMSACTQHYLNELGRFTVFR
;
A
#
# COMPACT_ATOMS: atom_id res chain seq x y z
N SER A 1 12.67 -15.51 -21.69
CA SER A 1 12.13 -14.63 -22.74
C SER A 1 13.12 -13.52 -23.02
N SER A 2 13.37 -13.18 -24.29
CA SER A 2 14.23 -12.07 -24.65
C SER A 2 13.53 -10.74 -24.30
N ILE A 3 14.29 -9.81 -23.70
CA ILE A 3 13.80 -8.46 -23.40
C ILE A 3 13.62 -7.72 -24.73
N ARG A 4 12.45 -7.12 -24.93
CA ARG A 4 12.18 -6.24 -26.05
C ARG A 4 12.34 -4.80 -25.58
N LYS A 5 13.08 -4.00 -26.32
CA LYS A 5 13.32 -2.59 -26.04
C LYS A 5 12.81 -1.76 -27.19
N PHE A 6 12.24 -0.61 -26.90
CA PHE A 6 11.99 0.43 -27.88
C PHE A 6 13.28 1.21 -28.17
N ASP A 7 13.37 1.76 -29.35
CA ASP A 7 14.44 2.68 -29.71
C ASP A 7 14.36 3.97 -28.87
N LEU A 8 15.50 4.46 -28.41
CA LEU A 8 15.55 5.65 -27.56
C LEU A 8 15.01 6.89 -28.30
N ALA A 9 15.33 7.04 -29.59
CA ALA A 9 14.83 8.16 -30.40
C ALA A 9 13.29 8.15 -30.47
N ARG A 10 12.68 6.97 -30.61
CA ARG A 10 11.23 6.83 -30.57
C ARG A 10 10.65 7.23 -29.20
N ILE A 11 11.29 6.81 -28.10
CA ILE A 11 10.87 7.17 -26.75
C ILE A 11 10.90 8.71 -26.58
N GLU A 12 11.97 9.35 -27.04
CA GLU A 12 12.11 10.81 -27.01
C GLU A 12 11.01 11.52 -27.80
N GLU A 13 10.74 11.05 -29.02
CA GLU A 13 9.67 11.60 -29.84
C GLU A 13 8.30 11.46 -29.21
N GLU A 14 7.99 10.30 -28.60
CA GLU A 14 6.75 10.05 -27.88
C GLU A 14 6.60 10.97 -26.67
N MET A 15 7.66 11.15 -25.85
CA MET A 15 7.67 12.08 -24.71
C MET A 15 7.39 13.51 -25.13
N VAL A 16 8.06 13.99 -26.17
CA VAL A 16 7.84 15.34 -26.72
C VAL A 16 6.43 15.48 -27.30
N TYR A 17 5.94 14.44 -27.96
CA TYR A 17 4.58 14.43 -28.51
C TYR A 17 3.53 14.59 -27.41
N ILE A 18 3.69 13.84 -26.29
CA ILE A 18 2.78 13.88 -25.15
C ILE A 18 2.89 15.24 -24.44
N ALA A 19 4.11 15.71 -24.14
CA ALA A 19 4.37 16.98 -23.46
C ALA A 19 3.70 18.18 -24.16
N LYS A 20 3.70 18.21 -25.50
CA LYS A 20 3.05 19.26 -26.28
C LYS A 20 1.52 19.22 -26.21
N ARG A 21 0.91 18.07 -25.88
CA ARG A 21 -0.54 17.84 -25.96
C ARG A 21 -1.22 17.63 -24.62
N CYS A 22 -0.51 17.08 -23.65
CA CYS A 22 -1.05 16.85 -22.30
C CYS A 22 -1.23 18.19 -21.58
N LYS A 23 -2.49 18.58 -21.32
CA LYS A 23 -2.83 19.86 -20.68
C LYS A 23 -3.60 19.70 -19.37
N LYS A 24 -3.97 18.47 -19.02
CA LYS A 24 -4.87 18.19 -17.88
C LYS A 24 -4.27 17.23 -16.86
N SER A 25 -3.06 16.74 -17.08
CA SER A 25 -2.37 15.85 -16.16
C SER A 25 -0.93 16.30 -16.02
N ASP A 26 -0.45 16.33 -14.80
CA ASP A 26 0.93 16.66 -14.44
C ASP A 26 1.75 15.37 -14.21
N GLU A 27 1.10 14.21 -14.32
CA GLU A 27 1.72 12.90 -14.10
C GLU A 27 1.95 12.15 -15.41
N LEU A 28 3.11 11.48 -15.51
CA LEU A 28 3.43 10.47 -16.52
C LEU A 28 3.66 9.12 -15.84
N ILE A 29 2.93 8.10 -16.27
CA ILE A 29 3.13 6.72 -15.84
C ILE A 29 4.00 6.00 -16.87
N ILE A 30 5.15 5.49 -16.42
CA ILE A 30 6.01 4.61 -17.20
C ILE A 30 5.58 3.17 -16.92
N THR A 31 5.03 2.48 -17.92
CA THR A 31 4.48 1.13 -17.77
C THR A 31 5.55 0.02 -17.84
N ASP A 32 6.79 0.34 -17.53
CA ASP A 32 7.86 -0.64 -17.32
C ASP A 32 7.78 -1.20 -15.90
N LEU A 33 7.74 -2.53 -15.76
CA LEU A 33 7.67 -3.22 -14.46
C LEU A 33 8.99 -3.24 -13.70
N ASN A 34 10.09 -2.79 -14.33
CA ASN A 34 11.45 -2.87 -13.78
C ASN A 34 12.29 -1.65 -14.17
N PHE A 35 11.70 -0.47 -14.20
CA PHE A 35 12.40 0.75 -14.57
C PHE A 35 13.63 0.99 -13.69
N GLY A 36 14.76 1.27 -14.31
CA GLY A 36 16.07 1.36 -13.65
C GLY A 36 16.85 0.04 -13.61
N MET A 37 16.31 -1.06 -14.17
CA MET A 37 17.03 -2.33 -14.21
C MET A 37 18.10 -2.36 -15.31
N TYR A 38 17.92 -1.64 -16.40
CA TYR A 38 18.79 -1.64 -17.58
C TYR A 38 19.52 -0.32 -17.79
N GLN A 39 20.70 -0.36 -18.43
CA GLN A 39 21.50 0.85 -18.69
C GLN A 39 20.75 1.86 -19.56
N GLN A 40 19.92 1.38 -20.49
CA GLN A 40 19.09 2.26 -21.33
C GLN A 40 18.11 3.12 -20.52
N ASP A 41 17.70 2.68 -19.34
CA ASP A 41 16.76 3.43 -18.49
C ASP A 41 17.38 4.74 -17.98
N VAL A 42 18.72 4.77 -17.83
CA VAL A 42 19.45 6.01 -17.51
C VAL A 42 19.33 7.04 -18.66
N GLU A 43 19.48 6.57 -19.91
CA GLU A 43 19.34 7.45 -21.07
C GLU A 43 17.89 7.93 -21.24
N THR A 44 16.92 7.04 -20.98
CA THR A 44 15.50 7.39 -20.91
C THR A 44 15.23 8.47 -19.86
N ALA A 45 15.84 8.34 -18.67
CA ALA A 45 15.69 9.32 -17.59
C ALA A 45 16.29 10.69 -17.97
N LYS A 46 17.45 10.71 -18.64
CA LYS A 46 18.05 11.97 -19.17
C LYS A 46 17.15 12.65 -20.19
N SER A 47 16.56 11.87 -21.10
CA SER A 47 15.61 12.38 -22.09
C SER A 47 14.34 12.92 -21.44
N LEU A 48 13.83 12.24 -20.40
CA LEU A 48 12.72 12.72 -19.59
C LEU A 48 13.07 14.05 -18.90
N ALA A 49 14.20 14.13 -18.20
CA ALA A 49 14.64 15.36 -17.53
C ALA A 49 14.74 16.55 -18.51
N ASN A 50 15.29 16.33 -19.71
CA ASN A 50 15.32 17.35 -20.75
C ASN A 50 13.90 17.78 -21.20
N THR A 51 12.97 16.83 -21.29
CA THR A 51 11.56 17.11 -21.65
C THR A 51 10.87 17.91 -20.55
N MET A 52 11.08 17.52 -19.29
CA MET A 52 10.56 18.23 -18.10
C MET A 52 11.07 19.67 -18.07
N GLN A 53 12.37 19.89 -18.25
CA GLN A 53 12.96 21.21 -18.27
C GLN A 53 12.40 22.08 -19.40
N LYS A 54 12.25 21.51 -20.61
CA LYS A 54 11.83 22.25 -21.81
C LYS A 54 10.35 22.59 -21.83
N TYR A 55 9.49 21.67 -21.34
CA TYR A 55 8.04 21.78 -21.47
C TYR A 55 7.32 22.01 -20.13
N ASN A 56 8.05 22.03 -19.01
CA ASN A 56 7.51 22.05 -17.65
C ASN A 56 6.48 20.91 -17.44
N TRP A 57 6.79 19.74 -18.00
CA TRP A 57 5.94 18.53 -17.96
C TRP A 57 6.78 17.27 -18.27
N PRO A 58 6.49 16.12 -17.62
CA PRO A 58 5.61 15.95 -16.45
C PRO A 58 6.21 16.55 -15.16
N ILE A 59 5.38 16.83 -14.17
CA ILE A 59 5.82 17.25 -12.83
C ILE A 59 6.10 16.01 -11.96
N HIS A 60 5.26 14.97 -12.14
CA HIS A 60 5.35 13.73 -11.38
C HIS A 60 5.52 12.53 -12.31
N LEU A 61 6.37 11.59 -11.87
CA LEU A 61 6.62 10.33 -12.56
C LEU A 61 6.23 9.16 -11.66
N SER A 62 5.50 8.21 -12.22
CA SER A 62 5.21 6.93 -11.59
C SER A 62 5.81 5.80 -12.43
N ALA A 63 6.60 4.94 -11.81
CA ALA A 63 7.19 3.77 -12.43
C ALA A 63 7.50 2.71 -11.38
N ALA A 64 7.31 1.43 -11.73
CA ALA A 64 7.73 0.32 -10.87
C ALA A 64 9.26 0.20 -10.90
N ALA A 65 9.91 0.34 -9.74
CA ALA A 65 11.35 0.30 -9.62
C ALA A 65 11.92 -1.12 -9.76
N GLY A 66 13.00 -1.27 -10.52
CA GLY A 66 13.73 -2.54 -10.65
C GLY A 66 14.50 -2.91 -9.39
N LYS A 67 14.35 -4.12 -8.85
CA LYS A 67 14.91 -4.54 -7.54
C LYS A 67 16.43 -4.71 -7.49
N ASN A 68 17.09 -5.03 -8.61
CA ASN A 68 18.44 -5.62 -8.57
C ASN A 68 19.59 -4.64 -8.84
N LYS A 69 19.35 -3.36 -9.03
CA LYS A 69 20.37 -2.34 -9.36
C LYS A 69 20.14 -1.06 -8.58
N PRO A 70 20.33 -1.07 -7.24
CA PRO A 70 20.02 0.09 -6.40
C PRO A 70 20.83 1.34 -6.79
N ASP A 71 22.09 1.19 -7.19
CA ASP A 71 22.93 2.34 -7.61
C ASP A 71 22.35 3.03 -8.85
N ARG A 72 21.82 2.26 -9.80
CA ARG A 72 21.18 2.82 -11.00
C ARG A 72 19.83 3.48 -10.68
N LEU A 73 19.05 2.91 -9.77
CA LEU A 73 17.81 3.56 -9.31
C LEU A 73 18.11 4.92 -8.70
N ILE A 74 19.14 5.01 -7.88
CA ILE A 74 19.59 6.25 -7.25
C ILE A 74 20.09 7.25 -8.31
N GLU A 75 20.88 6.79 -9.30
CA GLU A 75 21.32 7.61 -10.43
C GLU A 75 20.13 8.20 -11.19
N ILE A 76 19.14 7.38 -11.54
CA ILE A 76 17.93 7.81 -12.24
C ILE A 76 17.10 8.78 -11.40
N ALA A 77 16.90 8.49 -10.11
CA ALA A 77 16.18 9.38 -9.21
C ALA A 77 16.86 10.76 -9.08
N SER A 78 18.20 10.77 -9.04
CA SER A 78 18.98 12.01 -9.03
C SER A 78 18.84 12.80 -10.34
N ILE A 79 18.80 12.13 -11.49
CA ILE A 79 18.58 12.76 -12.80
C ILE A 79 17.20 13.41 -12.87
N LEU A 80 16.19 12.73 -12.29
CA LEU A 80 14.77 13.16 -12.33
C LEU A 80 14.40 14.15 -11.20
N ASP A 81 15.36 14.50 -10.35
CA ASP A 81 15.30 15.59 -9.36
C ASP A 81 13.99 15.64 -8.56
N GLY A 82 13.65 14.52 -7.93
CA GLY A 82 12.45 14.39 -7.07
C GLY A 82 11.13 14.18 -7.79
N ALA A 83 11.08 14.23 -9.12
CA ALA A 83 9.86 13.94 -9.86
C ALA A 83 9.43 12.46 -9.76
N TRP A 84 10.38 11.55 -9.56
CA TRP A 84 10.11 10.12 -9.38
C TRP A 84 10.27 9.71 -7.93
N ILE A 85 9.16 9.27 -7.34
CA ILE A 85 9.14 8.69 -5.99
C ILE A 85 9.73 7.29 -6.05
N ILE A 86 10.90 7.11 -5.45
CA ILE A 86 11.56 5.80 -5.41
C ILE A 86 11.11 4.98 -4.21
N GLY A 87 11.00 3.67 -4.43
CA GLY A 87 10.64 2.72 -3.38
C GLY A 87 11.40 1.41 -3.54
N SER A 88 11.26 0.58 -2.56
CA SER A 88 11.85 -0.75 -2.55
C SER A 88 10.81 -1.79 -2.11
N ALA A 89 10.24 -2.50 -3.08
CA ALA A 89 9.28 -3.56 -2.79
C ALA A 89 9.96 -4.72 -2.06
N MET A 90 9.50 -5.00 -0.85
CA MET A 90 10.05 -6.02 0.03
C MET A 90 9.24 -7.33 -0.05
N GLU A 91 7.94 -7.24 -0.30
CA GLU A 91 6.92 -8.31 -0.26
C GLU A 91 6.77 -8.93 1.14
N SER A 92 7.84 -9.38 1.78
CA SER A 92 7.94 -9.79 3.17
C SER A 92 9.37 -9.57 3.67
N SER A 93 9.55 -9.32 4.96
CA SER A 93 10.88 -9.29 5.61
C SER A 93 11.35 -10.68 6.03
N ASP A 94 10.46 -11.68 5.98
CA ASP A 94 10.74 -13.05 6.39
C ASP A 94 11.36 -13.88 5.25
N THR A 95 12.46 -14.58 5.55
CA THR A 95 13.22 -15.33 4.54
C THR A 95 12.52 -16.62 4.11
N ASP A 96 11.73 -17.24 4.97
CA ASP A 96 11.05 -18.51 4.64
C ASP A 96 9.76 -18.23 3.86
N VAL A 97 9.09 -17.12 4.14
CA VAL A 97 8.02 -16.59 3.30
C VAL A 97 8.53 -16.30 1.89
N LEU A 98 9.66 -15.59 1.76
CA LEU A 98 10.25 -15.27 0.45
C LEU A 98 10.69 -16.52 -0.32
N LYS A 99 11.26 -17.52 0.35
CA LYS A 99 11.60 -18.80 -0.27
C LYS A 99 10.36 -19.55 -0.77
N ALA A 100 9.27 -19.54 0.02
CA ALA A 100 8.02 -20.21 -0.35
C ALA A 100 7.41 -19.64 -1.63
N ILE A 101 7.51 -18.33 -1.85
CA ILE A 101 7.04 -17.67 -3.08
C ILE A 101 8.12 -17.57 -4.17
N LYS A 102 9.28 -18.19 -3.96
CA LYS A 102 10.44 -18.19 -4.89
C LYS A 102 10.89 -16.77 -5.27
N ARG A 103 10.83 -15.86 -4.35
CA ARG A 103 11.31 -14.47 -4.53
C ARG A 103 12.63 -14.25 -3.81
N GLY A 104 13.58 -13.66 -4.53
CA GLY A 104 14.76 -13.07 -3.92
C GLY A 104 14.44 -11.67 -3.43
N ASN A 105 14.80 -11.36 -2.20
CA ASN A 105 14.67 -9.99 -1.74
C ASN A 105 15.88 -9.15 -2.17
N ILE A 106 15.66 -7.85 -2.29
CA ILE A 106 16.75 -6.88 -2.29
C ILE A 106 17.55 -7.04 -0.99
N SER A 107 18.88 -6.94 -1.04
CA SER A 107 19.68 -7.04 0.18
C SER A 107 19.30 -5.90 1.15
N LYS A 108 19.34 -6.17 2.47
CA LYS A 108 19.07 -5.15 3.50
C LYS A 108 19.87 -3.86 3.25
N LYS A 109 21.16 -4.00 2.88
CA LYS A 109 22.03 -2.86 2.54
C LYS A 109 21.52 -2.05 1.35
N ALA A 110 21.06 -2.73 0.30
CA ALA A 110 20.53 -2.06 -0.88
C ALA A 110 19.16 -1.41 -0.61
N PHE A 111 18.30 -2.08 0.17
CA PHE A 111 17.02 -1.53 0.62
C PHE A 111 17.22 -0.21 1.37
N ASN A 112 18.08 -0.22 2.40
CA ASN A 112 18.36 0.96 3.19
C ASN A 112 18.96 2.10 2.34
N LYS A 113 19.89 1.77 1.44
CA LYS A 113 20.51 2.77 0.56
C LYS A 113 19.50 3.50 -0.32
N VAL A 114 18.49 2.76 -0.85
CA VAL A 114 17.43 3.36 -1.68
C VAL A 114 16.54 4.27 -0.84
N LEU A 115 16.10 3.83 0.34
CA LEU A 115 15.26 4.63 1.23
C LEU A 115 15.98 5.85 1.77
N GLU A 116 17.22 5.69 2.24
CA GLU A 116 18.05 6.79 2.73
C GLU A 116 18.27 7.86 1.66
N HIS A 117 18.61 7.46 0.43
CA HIS A 117 18.75 8.39 -0.67
C HIS A 117 17.43 9.12 -0.96
N GLY A 118 16.33 8.37 -1.07
CA GLY A 118 15.01 8.96 -1.31
C GLY A 118 14.60 9.94 -0.22
N ASN A 119 14.74 9.57 1.05
CA ASN A 119 14.37 10.42 2.19
C ASN A 119 15.22 11.72 2.25
N ASN A 120 16.48 11.66 1.79
CA ASN A 120 17.38 12.82 1.77
C ASN A 120 17.27 13.67 0.49
N SER A 121 16.50 13.23 -0.51
CA SER A 121 16.38 13.96 -1.79
C SER A 121 15.57 15.26 -1.66
N SER A 122 14.64 15.32 -0.71
CA SER A 122 13.79 16.49 -0.45
C SER A 122 13.21 16.40 0.97
N PRO A 123 12.94 17.53 1.65
CA PRO A 123 12.20 17.55 2.92
C PRO A 123 10.80 16.92 2.83
N TYR A 124 10.24 16.87 1.62
CA TYR A 124 8.91 16.31 1.33
C TYR A 124 8.98 14.96 0.61
N ALA A 125 10.16 14.33 0.57
CA ALA A 125 10.34 13.05 -0.10
C ALA A 125 9.46 11.96 0.52
N GLN A 126 8.80 11.20 -0.34
CA GLN A 126 7.93 10.09 0.05
C GLN A 126 8.50 8.78 -0.49
N THR A 127 9.38 8.16 0.26
CA THR A 127 9.82 6.80 -0.05
C THR A 127 8.75 5.78 0.30
N TYR A 128 8.74 4.64 -0.40
CA TYR A 128 7.77 3.59 -0.09
C TYR A 128 8.39 2.21 -0.07
N THR A 129 7.74 1.30 0.67
CA THR A 129 7.93 -0.14 0.54
C THR A 129 6.59 -0.82 0.29
N GLU A 130 6.64 -2.04 -0.25
CA GLU A 130 5.46 -2.84 -0.57
C GLU A 130 5.56 -4.18 0.11
N ILE A 131 4.48 -4.59 0.79
CA ILE A 131 4.34 -5.89 1.44
C ILE A 131 3.05 -6.55 0.96
N ILE A 132 3.02 -7.89 0.96
CA ILE A 132 1.87 -8.66 0.49
C ILE A 132 1.39 -9.55 1.63
N LEU A 133 0.11 -9.41 1.99
CA LEU A 133 -0.56 -10.16 3.04
C LEU A 133 -0.97 -11.56 2.57
N ALA A 134 -0.82 -12.53 3.45
CA ALA A 134 -1.31 -13.91 3.32
C ALA A 134 -0.67 -14.74 2.18
N ILE A 135 0.51 -14.35 1.71
CA ILE A 135 1.31 -15.21 0.82
C ILE A 135 1.73 -16.51 1.55
N PRO A 136 2.09 -17.59 0.83
CA PRO A 136 2.53 -18.84 1.44
C PRO A 136 3.52 -18.68 2.58
N LYS A 137 3.25 -19.31 3.72
CA LYS A 137 3.99 -19.23 5.00
C LYS A 137 3.95 -17.86 5.70
N ASP A 138 3.24 -16.87 5.16
CA ASP A 138 3.01 -15.64 5.92
C ASP A 138 2.11 -15.92 7.14
N SER A 139 2.38 -15.25 8.23
CA SER A 139 1.60 -15.27 9.46
C SER A 139 1.32 -13.85 9.92
N LYS A 140 0.43 -13.66 10.86
CA LYS A 140 0.21 -12.36 11.50
C LYS A 140 1.51 -11.75 12.04
N GLU A 141 2.35 -12.58 12.67
CA GLU A 141 3.64 -12.14 13.20
C GLU A 141 4.60 -11.70 12.09
N THR A 142 4.79 -12.50 11.04
CA THR A 142 5.69 -12.17 9.92
C THR A 142 5.19 -10.95 9.14
N HIS A 143 3.88 -10.78 9.00
CA HIS A 143 3.29 -9.59 8.39
C HIS A 143 3.57 -8.33 9.22
N PHE A 144 3.34 -8.38 10.54
CA PHE A 144 3.64 -7.25 11.44
C PHE A 144 5.15 -6.95 11.50
N ASN A 145 6.00 -7.98 11.47
CA ASN A 145 7.46 -7.80 11.38
C ASN A 145 7.88 -7.13 10.08
N SER A 146 7.17 -7.37 8.97
CA SER A 146 7.42 -6.68 7.71
C SER A 146 7.03 -5.20 7.78
N ILE A 147 5.91 -4.85 8.43
CA ILE A 147 5.54 -3.46 8.72
C ILE A 147 6.61 -2.80 9.61
N ARG A 148 7.00 -3.49 10.70
CA ARG A 148 8.06 -3.04 11.63
C ARG A 148 9.36 -2.75 10.90
N TYR A 149 9.76 -3.63 9.99
CA TYR A 149 10.96 -3.45 9.19
C TYR A 149 10.88 -2.19 8.32
N GLY A 150 9.75 -1.95 7.65
CA GLY A 150 9.54 -0.74 6.86
C GLY A 150 9.65 0.54 7.71
N MET A 151 8.99 0.58 8.89
CA MET A 151 9.04 1.74 9.79
C MET A 151 10.43 1.96 10.38
N LYS A 152 11.13 0.89 10.77
CA LYS A 152 12.50 0.96 11.31
C LYS A 152 13.50 1.55 10.32
N HIS A 153 13.26 1.38 9.03
CA HIS A 153 14.09 1.94 7.95
C HIS A 153 13.47 3.19 7.33
N GLU A 154 12.52 3.81 8.04
CA GLU A 154 11.90 5.09 7.70
C GLU A 154 11.28 5.13 6.29
N ALA A 155 10.72 4.00 5.80
CA ALA A 155 9.86 4.05 4.64
C ALA A 155 8.66 4.95 4.98
N LYS A 156 8.50 6.06 4.26
CA LYS A 156 7.44 7.04 4.55
C LYS A 156 6.05 6.51 4.21
N ILE A 157 5.97 5.56 3.29
CA ILE A 157 4.72 4.89 2.90
C ILE A 157 4.95 3.38 2.91
N ILE A 158 4.07 2.65 3.59
CA ILE A 158 4.02 1.19 3.57
C ILE A 158 2.76 0.78 2.82
N ARG A 159 2.93 0.34 1.57
CA ARG A 159 1.83 -0.17 0.74
C ARG A 159 1.59 -1.64 1.05
N MET A 160 0.37 -1.98 1.39
CA MET A 160 -0.02 -3.33 1.79
C MET A 160 -1.02 -3.89 0.81
N PHE A 161 -0.62 -4.94 0.10
CA PHE A 161 -1.44 -5.63 -0.89
C PHE A 161 -1.96 -6.95 -0.32
N GLN A 162 -3.12 -7.38 -0.78
CA GLN A 162 -3.63 -8.73 -0.54
C GLN A 162 -3.06 -9.67 -1.62
N ALA A 163 -2.73 -10.90 -1.25
CA ALA A 163 -2.26 -11.89 -2.20
C ALA A 163 -3.41 -12.31 -3.14
N ILE A 164 -3.21 -12.11 -4.45
CA ILE A 164 -4.15 -12.48 -5.49
C ILE A 164 -3.62 -13.71 -6.22
N LEU A 165 -4.48 -14.70 -6.44
CA LEU A 165 -4.18 -15.87 -7.26
C LEU A 165 -4.46 -15.57 -8.73
N LEU A 166 -3.42 -15.22 -9.46
CA LEU A 166 -3.50 -14.96 -10.89
C LEU A 166 -3.51 -16.28 -11.66
N LEU A 167 -4.49 -16.46 -12.54
CA LEU A 167 -4.59 -17.62 -13.41
C LEU A 167 -3.32 -17.84 -14.24
N GLY A 168 -2.88 -19.09 -14.32
CA GLY A 168 -1.66 -19.47 -15.07
C GLY A 168 -0.36 -19.25 -14.32
N THR A 169 -0.38 -18.75 -13.08
CA THR A 169 0.81 -18.67 -12.22
C THR A 169 1.02 -19.97 -11.45
N GLU A 170 2.26 -20.22 -11.02
CA GLU A 170 2.57 -21.39 -10.18
C GLU A 170 1.81 -21.35 -8.85
N MET A 171 1.61 -20.17 -8.26
CA MET A 171 0.87 -20.00 -7.01
C MET A 171 -0.59 -20.45 -7.13
N ALA A 172 -1.20 -20.32 -8.31
CA ALA A 172 -2.58 -20.73 -8.55
C ALA A 172 -2.75 -22.25 -8.82
N THR A 173 -1.66 -23.01 -8.94
CA THR A 173 -1.74 -24.46 -9.18
C THR A 173 -2.29 -25.21 -7.97
N GLN A 174 -2.99 -26.34 -8.23
CA GLN A 174 -3.53 -27.17 -7.14
C GLN A 174 -2.40 -27.66 -6.23
N LYS A 175 -1.25 -28.02 -6.80
CA LYS A 175 -0.08 -28.43 -6.01
C LYS A 175 0.32 -27.38 -4.97
N THR A 176 0.44 -26.11 -5.36
CA THR A 176 0.83 -25.03 -4.43
C THR A 176 -0.26 -24.75 -3.40
N ARG A 177 -1.54 -24.83 -3.81
CA ARG A 177 -2.68 -24.71 -2.88
C ARG A 177 -2.64 -25.77 -1.80
N ASP A 178 -2.42 -27.02 -2.16
CA ASP A 178 -2.35 -28.15 -1.22
C ASP A 178 -1.09 -28.08 -0.36
N GLU A 179 0.07 -27.72 -0.93
CA GLU A 179 1.35 -27.63 -0.22
C GLU A 179 1.35 -26.57 0.89
N HIS A 180 0.63 -25.47 0.67
CA HIS A 180 0.57 -24.33 1.60
C HIS A 180 -0.79 -24.19 2.29
N GLU A 181 -1.72 -25.12 2.08
CA GLU A 181 -3.08 -25.10 2.64
C GLU A 181 -3.75 -23.75 2.40
N LEU A 182 -3.70 -23.25 1.14
CA LEU A 182 -4.21 -21.92 0.81
C LEU A 182 -5.74 -21.88 0.92
N GLU A 183 -6.23 -21.05 1.83
CA GLU A 183 -7.65 -20.68 1.91
C GLU A 183 -7.90 -19.48 1.02
N THR A 184 -8.86 -19.60 0.08
CA THR A 184 -9.15 -18.54 -0.87
C THR A 184 -10.62 -18.16 -0.88
N GLN A 185 -10.89 -16.91 -1.22
CA GLN A 185 -12.23 -16.40 -1.45
C GLN A 185 -12.24 -15.46 -2.66
N TYR A 186 -13.43 -15.20 -3.17
CA TYR A 186 -13.67 -14.43 -4.39
C TYR A 186 -14.34 -13.10 -4.08
N ARG A 187 -13.93 -12.06 -4.79
CA ARG A 187 -14.60 -10.75 -4.72
C ARG A 187 -14.65 -10.08 -6.09
N VAL A 188 -15.58 -9.14 -6.23
CA VAL A 188 -15.58 -8.21 -7.36
C VAL A 188 -14.43 -7.22 -7.19
N ILE A 189 -13.65 -6.99 -8.26
CA ILE A 189 -12.62 -5.95 -8.25
C ILE A 189 -13.31 -4.58 -8.17
N PRO A 190 -12.99 -3.74 -7.17
CA PRO A 190 -13.61 -2.43 -7.02
C PRO A 190 -13.51 -1.58 -8.30
N GLY A 191 -14.63 -1.04 -8.75
CA GLY A 191 -14.70 -0.19 -9.93
C GLY A 191 -14.72 -0.93 -11.28
N SER A 192 -14.75 -2.28 -11.30
CA SER A 192 -14.75 -3.08 -12.54
C SER A 192 -16.15 -3.37 -13.10
N ALA A 193 -17.21 -3.03 -12.37
CA ALA A 193 -18.57 -3.38 -12.76
C ALA A 193 -19.11 -2.48 -13.88
N GLY A 194 -19.81 -3.08 -14.83
CA GLY A 194 -20.44 -2.37 -15.94
C GLY A 194 -21.74 -3.05 -16.40
N LEU A 195 -22.63 -2.28 -17.02
CA LEU A 195 -23.82 -2.75 -17.68
C LEU A 195 -23.79 -2.32 -19.13
N TYR A 196 -23.45 -3.24 -20.01
CA TYR A 196 -23.25 -2.96 -21.42
C TYR A 196 -24.53 -3.26 -22.20
N LYS A 197 -24.89 -2.38 -23.11
CA LYS A 197 -25.98 -2.61 -24.06
C LYS A 197 -25.39 -3.22 -25.34
N PHE A 198 -25.88 -4.41 -25.69
CA PHE A 198 -25.55 -5.11 -26.92
C PHE A 198 -26.84 -5.44 -27.64
N PHE A 199 -27.12 -4.76 -28.76
CA PHE A 199 -28.43 -4.72 -29.40
C PHE A 199 -29.51 -4.32 -28.39
N ASP A 200 -30.53 -5.19 -28.18
CA ASP A 200 -31.63 -4.95 -27.23
C ASP A 200 -31.39 -5.58 -25.84
N GLU A 201 -30.25 -6.26 -25.67
CA GLU A 201 -29.90 -6.92 -24.40
C GLU A 201 -28.99 -6.04 -23.56
N LYS A 202 -29.14 -6.13 -22.24
CA LYS A 202 -28.25 -5.56 -21.25
C LYS A 202 -27.42 -6.66 -20.62
N ILE A 203 -26.12 -6.56 -20.78
CA ILE A 203 -25.15 -7.54 -20.31
C ILE A 203 -24.42 -6.99 -19.08
N PRO A 204 -24.68 -7.53 -17.88
CA PRO A 204 -23.90 -7.19 -16.71
C PRO A 204 -22.52 -7.85 -16.79
N ILE A 205 -21.46 -7.07 -16.56
CA ILE A 205 -20.08 -7.55 -16.59
C ILE A 205 -19.35 -7.01 -15.38
N THR A 206 -18.50 -7.85 -14.78
CA THR A 206 -17.56 -7.43 -13.74
C THR A 206 -16.31 -8.31 -13.77
N GLU A 207 -15.21 -7.81 -13.26
CA GLU A 207 -14.01 -8.60 -13.04
C GLU A 207 -14.04 -9.20 -11.63
N ILE A 208 -13.65 -10.46 -11.54
CA ILE A 208 -13.62 -11.23 -10.30
C ILE A 208 -12.19 -11.67 -10.05
N GLU A 209 -11.69 -11.39 -8.86
CA GLU A 209 -10.41 -11.88 -8.39
C GLU A 209 -10.57 -12.92 -7.29
N GLU A 210 -9.63 -13.86 -7.26
CA GLU A 210 -9.46 -14.83 -6.18
C GLU A 210 -8.34 -14.37 -5.29
N ILE A 211 -8.60 -14.18 -3.99
CA ILE A 211 -7.61 -13.73 -3.02
C ILE A 211 -7.34 -14.79 -1.98
N ILE A 212 -6.12 -14.84 -1.47
CA ILE A 212 -5.74 -15.69 -0.35
C ILE A 212 -6.16 -14.99 0.94
N VAL A 213 -6.94 -15.67 1.76
CA VAL A 213 -7.46 -15.17 3.04
C VAL A 213 -6.96 -16.00 4.23
N GLY A 214 -6.16 -17.02 3.96
CA GLY A 214 -5.51 -17.87 4.95
C GLY A 214 -4.55 -18.85 4.30
N ASN A 215 -3.69 -19.45 5.10
CA ASN A 215 -2.72 -20.47 4.69
C ASN A 215 -2.34 -21.32 5.92
N SER A 216 -1.44 -22.29 5.79
CA SER A 216 -1.01 -23.18 6.89
C SER A 216 -0.48 -22.47 8.15
N THR A 217 -0.18 -21.17 8.08
CA THR A 217 0.40 -20.35 9.17
C THR A 217 -0.43 -19.12 9.52
N MET A 218 -1.49 -18.84 8.79
CA MET A 218 -2.37 -17.70 8.97
C MET A 218 -3.84 -18.13 8.90
N SER A 219 -4.58 -18.00 9.97
CA SER A 219 -6.02 -18.20 9.99
C SER A 219 -6.76 -17.02 9.33
N PHE A 220 -8.04 -17.22 8.97
CA PHE A 220 -8.87 -16.14 8.46
C PHE A 220 -9.06 -15.00 9.47
N GLU A 221 -9.11 -15.31 10.77
CA GLU A 221 -9.20 -14.27 11.81
C GLU A 221 -7.88 -13.48 11.91
N ASP A 222 -6.72 -14.13 11.79
CA ASP A 222 -5.42 -13.43 11.73
C ASP A 222 -5.31 -12.55 10.47
N TYR A 223 -5.84 -13.03 9.33
CA TYR A 223 -5.94 -12.23 8.11
C TYR A 223 -6.76 -10.96 8.35
N LEU A 224 -7.92 -11.05 9.01
CA LEU A 224 -8.74 -9.88 9.34
C LEU A 224 -8.05 -8.93 10.31
N ASP A 225 -7.32 -9.45 11.28
CA ASP A 225 -6.48 -8.66 12.19
C ASP A 225 -5.39 -7.89 11.41
N CYS A 226 -4.75 -8.54 10.43
CA CYS A 226 -3.79 -7.90 9.54
C CYS A 226 -4.46 -6.84 8.66
N ARG A 227 -5.67 -7.08 8.17
CA ARG A 227 -6.45 -6.08 7.41
C ARG A 227 -6.76 -4.85 8.25
N LEU A 228 -7.13 -5.05 9.53
CA LEU A 228 -7.35 -3.92 10.45
C LEU A 228 -6.04 -3.14 10.69
N MET A 229 -4.91 -3.82 10.90
CA MET A 229 -3.62 -3.17 11.01
C MET A 229 -3.26 -2.41 9.73
N ASN A 230 -3.60 -2.94 8.55
CA ASN A 230 -3.38 -2.25 7.27
C ASN A 230 -4.19 -0.95 7.19
N LEU A 231 -5.45 -0.93 7.66
CA LEU A 231 -6.24 0.30 7.76
C LEU A 231 -5.60 1.32 8.72
N ILE A 232 -5.12 0.85 9.88
CA ILE A 232 -4.45 1.71 10.87
C ILE A 232 -3.19 2.33 10.27
N VAL A 233 -2.32 1.53 9.67
CA VAL A 233 -1.08 2.02 9.03
C VAL A 233 -1.41 3.00 7.89
N GLU A 234 -2.37 2.65 7.03
CA GLU A 234 -2.76 3.50 5.91
C GLU A 234 -3.33 4.85 6.37
N SER A 235 -4.05 4.87 7.50
CA SER A 235 -4.71 6.09 7.98
C SER A 235 -3.85 6.92 8.93
N PHE A 236 -3.03 6.29 9.76
CA PHE A 236 -2.24 6.99 10.76
C PHE A 236 -0.77 7.20 10.34
N TYR A 237 -0.18 6.31 9.52
CA TYR A 237 1.24 6.41 9.16
C TYR A 237 1.50 7.02 7.78
N ASN A 238 0.84 6.49 6.74
CA ASN A 238 1.19 6.71 5.33
C ASN A 238 1.03 8.14 4.83
N ASN A 239 0.55 9.11 5.50
CA ASN A 239 0.31 10.45 4.95
C ASN A 239 1.02 11.56 5.72
N ALA A 240 1.99 11.20 6.57
CA ALA A 240 2.78 12.13 7.37
C ALA A 240 1.95 13.10 8.26
N MET A 241 0.65 12.79 8.47
CA MET A 241 -0.25 13.65 9.25
C MET A 241 0.12 13.74 10.73
N PHE A 242 0.88 12.76 11.23
CA PHE A 242 1.27 12.62 12.62
C PHE A 242 2.80 12.55 12.79
N GLU A 243 3.54 13.13 11.84
CA GLU A 243 5.01 13.01 11.76
C GLU A 243 5.71 13.54 13.02
N GLU A 244 5.20 14.60 13.62
CA GLU A 244 5.75 15.17 14.84
C GLU A 244 5.58 14.22 16.04
N ILE A 245 4.46 13.48 16.10
CA ILE A 245 4.25 12.46 17.14
C ILE A 245 5.23 11.31 16.94
N TYR A 246 5.49 10.93 15.69
CA TYR A 246 6.46 9.85 15.42
C TYR A 246 7.89 10.29 15.66
N ALA A 247 8.27 11.53 15.37
CA ALA A 247 9.56 12.08 15.74
C ALA A 247 9.80 11.96 17.24
N PHE A 248 8.81 12.33 18.07
CA PHE A 248 8.88 12.14 19.52
C PHE A 248 9.03 10.67 19.92
N LEU A 249 8.30 9.74 19.26
CA LEU A 249 8.41 8.31 19.56
C LEU A 249 9.79 7.75 19.22
N TYR A 250 10.36 8.14 18.07
CA TYR A 250 11.71 7.74 17.67
C TYR A 250 12.79 8.24 18.65
N GLU A 251 12.67 9.45 19.19
CA GLU A 251 13.57 9.95 20.26
C GLU A 251 13.50 9.11 21.53
N MET A 252 12.37 8.44 21.79
CA MET A 252 12.18 7.52 22.91
C MET A 252 12.54 6.07 22.59
N ASP A 253 13.07 5.78 21.40
CA ASP A 253 13.32 4.42 20.88
C ASP A 253 12.06 3.56 20.84
N ILE A 254 10.94 4.15 20.36
CA ILE A 254 9.64 3.51 20.19
C ILE A 254 9.23 3.62 18.71
N LEU A 255 8.87 2.51 18.10
CA LEU A 255 8.35 2.52 16.73
C LEU A 255 6.85 2.84 16.72
N PRO A 256 6.35 3.58 15.72
CA PRO A 256 4.91 3.82 15.56
C PRO A 256 4.08 2.54 15.58
N LEU A 257 4.60 1.43 15.05
CA LEU A 257 3.91 0.14 15.08
C LEU A 257 3.61 -0.34 16.51
N ASP A 258 4.47 -0.06 17.49
CA ASP A 258 4.22 -0.47 18.88
C ASP A 258 2.97 0.21 19.44
N ILE A 259 2.78 1.48 19.06
CA ILE A 259 1.58 2.25 19.39
C ILE A 259 0.36 1.74 18.61
N PHE A 260 0.51 1.35 17.36
CA PHE A 260 -0.60 0.81 16.56
C PHE A 260 -1.06 -0.57 17.05
N VAL A 261 -0.13 -1.42 17.51
CA VAL A 261 -0.46 -2.67 18.18
C VAL A 261 -1.22 -2.37 19.48
N TYR A 262 -0.71 -1.46 20.31
CA TYR A 262 -1.39 -1.02 21.52
C TYR A 262 -2.81 -0.52 21.23
N LEU A 263 -2.95 0.40 20.28
CA LEU A 263 -4.24 0.93 19.83
C LEU A 263 -5.19 -0.21 19.42
N LYS A 264 -4.75 -1.11 18.55
CA LYS A 264 -5.55 -2.23 18.06
C LYS A 264 -6.03 -3.16 19.20
N ASP A 265 -5.16 -3.42 20.16
CA ASP A 265 -5.44 -4.36 21.26
C ASP A 265 -6.26 -3.72 22.39
N HIS A 266 -6.49 -2.40 22.36
CA HIS A 266 -7.26 -1.66 23.36
C HIS A 266 -8.52 -0.98 22.78
N PRO A 267 -9.46 -1.72 22.15
CA PRO A 267 -10.64 -1.11 21.49
C PRO A 267 -11.58 -0.35 22.45
N LYS A 268 -11.38 -0.48 23.77
CA LYS A 268 -12.14 0.25 24.80
C LYS A 268 -11.80 1.74 24.83
N ILE A 269 -10.62 2.14 24.35
CA ILE A 269 -10.22 3.56 24.29
C ILE A 269 -10.74 4.27 23.05
N TYR A 270 -11.37 3.57 22.11
CA TYR A 270 -11.83 4.17 20.87
C TYR A 270 -12.98 5.15 21.12
N PRO A 271 -12.91 6.38 20.59
CA PRO A 271 -14.09 7.23 20.47
C PRO A 271 -15.20 6.47 19.72
N PRO A 272 -16.49 6.66 20.10
CA PRO A 272 -17.60 5.83 19.56
C PRO A 272 -17.67 5.79 18.03
N LYS A 273 -17.43 6.91 17.34
CA LYS A 273 -17.45 6.97 15.89
C LYS A 273 -16.26 6.24 15.26
N ILE A 274 -15.07 6.35 15.85
CA ILE A 274 -13.89 5.60 15.40
C ILE A 274 -14.14 4.11 15.57
N LYS A 275 -14.69 3.70 16.72
CA LYS A 275 -15.05 2.30 16.96
C LYS A 275 -16.00 1.78 15.88
N GLN A 276 -17.05 2.52 15.58
CA GLN A 276 -18.00 2.15 14.54
C GLN A 276 -17.31 1.96 13.18
N ILE A 277 -16.42 2.89 12.79
CA ILE A 277 -15.67 2.79 11.51
C ILE A 277 -14.81 1.53 11.47
N MET A 278 -14.09 1.21 12.56
CA MET A 278 -13.24 0.02 12.64
C MET A 278 -14.08 -1.28 12.57
N ASP A 279 -15.23 -1.32 13.28
CA ASP A 279 -16.15 -2.45 13.26
C ASP A 279 -16.75 -2.64 11.85
N ASP A 280 -17.23 -1.56 11.21
CA ASP A 280 -17.78 -1.57 9.86
C ASP A 280 -16.76 -2.02 8.81
N PHE A 281 -15.49 -1.64 8.99
CA PHE A 281 -14.40 -2.09 8.13
C PHE A 281 -14.27 -3.63 8.17
N ILE A 282 -14.26 -4.23 9.36
CA ILE A 282 -14.17 -5.69 9.51
C ILE A 282 -15.41 -6.38 8.92
N VAL A 283 -16.60 -5.84 9.18
CA VAL A 283 -17.86 -6.36 8.60
C VAL A 283 -17.82 -6.31 7.08
N SER A 284 -17.36 -5.21 6.50
CA SER A 284 -17.26 -5.05 5.04
C SER A 284 -16.26 -6.02 4.42
N ASN A 285 -15.09 -6.23 5.05
CA ASN A 285 -14.11 -7.22 4.58
C ASN A 285 -14.68 -8.64 4.56
N LYS A 286 -15.51 -9.02 5.55
CA LYS A 286 -16.20 -10.33 5.57
C LYS A 286 -17.29 -10.41 4.51
N LYS A 287 -18.11 -9.37 4.38
CA LYS A 287 -19.31 -9.36 3.53
C LYS A 287 -19.01 -9.36 2.02
N ASN A 288 -17.88 -8.76 1.62
CA ASN A 288 -17.49 -8.65 0.22
C ASN A 288 -16.82 -9.92 -0.33
N LEU A 289 -16.63 -10.94 0.50
CA LEU A 289 -15.97 -12.20 0.17
C LEU A 289 -16.96 -13.35 -0.01
N PHE A 290 -16.77 -14.11 -1.08
CA PHE A 290 -17.59 -15.27 -1.44
C PHE A 290 -16.74 -16.52 -1.49
N LYS A 291 -17.29 -17.65 -1.04
CA LYS A 291 -16.57 -18.92 -0.97
C LYS A 291 -16.27 -19.51 -2.35
N THR A 292 -17.14 -19.27 -3.32
CA THR A 292 -16.96 -19.78 -4.68
C THR A 292 -17.18 -18.68 -5.71
N ARG A 293 -16.49 -18.79 -6.83
CA ARG A 293 -16.66 -17.90 -7.98
C ARG A 293 -18.10 -17.92 -8.48
N LYS A 294 -18.72 -19.10 -8.54
CA LYS A 294 -20.10 -19.28 -9.00
C LYS A 294 -21.10 -18.54 -8.12
N GLU A 295 -20.96 -18.63 -6.80
CA GLU A 295 -21.80 -17.89 -5.86
C GLU A 295 -21.72 -16.38 -6.08
N LEU A 296 -20.50 -15.86 -6.30
CA LEU A 296 -20.29 -14.44 -6.61
C LEU A 296 -20.88 -14.04 -7.96
N GLU A 297 -20.71 -14.86 -9.00
CA GLU A 297 -21.28 -14.61 -10.32
C GLU A 297 -22.82 -14.57 -10.26
N ASP A 298 -23.44 -15.51 -9.58
CA ASP A 298 -24.90 -15.56 -9.38
C ASP A 298 -25.42 -14.33 -8.61
N PHE A 299 -24.64 -13.82 -7.66
CA PHE A 299 -24.97 -12.61 -6.92
C PHE A 299 -24.73 -11.34 -7.75
N ALA A 300 -23.61 -11.21 -8.42
CA ALA A 300 -23.18 -9.95 -9.04
C ALA A 300 -23.77 -9.72 -10.44
N LEU A 301 -23.89 -10.78 -11.26
CA LEU A 301 -24.23 -10.70 -12.67
C LEU A 301 -25.75 -10.64 -12.93
N ASN A 302 -26.49 -9.86 -12.14
CA ASN A 302 -27.88 -9.50 -12.43
C ASN A 302 -28.03 -7.97 -12.47
N GLU A 303 -29.00 -7.48 -13.25
CA GLU A 303 -29.16 -6.04 -13.51
C GLU A 303 -29.32 -5.21 -12.23
N LYS A 304 -29.99 -5.74 -11.22
CA LYS A 304 -30.24 -5.02 -9.96
C LYS A 304 -28.96 -4.89 -9.11
N THR A 305 -28.20 -5.99 -8.99
CA THR A 305 -26.98 -6.01 -8.16
C THR A 305 -25.83 -5.31 -8.88
N ILE A 306 -25.66 -5.50 -10.20
CA ILE A 306 -24.59 -4.85 -10.93
C ILE A 306 -24.70 -3.32 -10.87
N LYS A 307 -25.91 -2.76 -10.87
CA LYS A 307 -26.13 -1.32 -10.66
C LYS A 307 -25.61 -0.84 -9.32
N LYS A 308 -25.79 -1.62 -8.25
CA LYS A 308 -25.27 -1.25 -6.92
C LYS A 308 -23.74 -1.19 -6.92
N PHE A 309 -23.06 -2.08 -7.66
CA PHE A 309 -21.59 -1.98 -7.86
C PHE A 309 -21.20 -0.74 -8.67
N ILE A 310 -21.93 -0.43 -9.74
CA ILE A 310 -21.69 0.76 -10.59
C ILE A 310 -21.91 2.04 -9.78
N ASP A 311 -22.95 2.10 -8.97
CA ASP A 311 -23.31 3.25 -8.14
C ASP A 311 -22.48 3.34 -6.85
N ALA A 312 -21.51 2.44 -6.67
CA ALA A 312 -20.65 2.35 -5.50
C ALA A 312 -21.40 2.20 -4.16
N GLU A 313 -22.56 1.55 -4.18
CA GLU A 313 -23.28 1.16 -2.96
C GLU A 313 -22.64 -0.06 -2.28
N ILE A 314 -22.02 -0.95 -3.07
CA ILE A 314 -21.32 -2.16 -2.64
C ILE A 314 -20.03 -2.38 -3.45
N GLY A 315 -19.12 -3.24 -2.96
CA GLY A 315 -17.88 -3.60 -3.66
C GLY A 315 -16.90 -2.44 -3.81
N ILE A 316 -16.93 -1.49 -2.89
CA ILE A 316 -15.98 -0.37 -2.82
C ILE A 316 -14.69 -0.87 -2.16
N ASN A 317 -13.57 -0.22 -2.43
CA ASN A 317 -12.32 -0.49 -1.73
C ASN A 317 -12.46 -0.14 -0.24
N GLU A 318 -12.47 -1.15 0.62
CA GLU A 318 -12.71 -1.01 2.07
C GLU A 318 -11.67 -0.11 2.74
N ILE A 319 -10.41 -0.18 2.32
CA ILE A 319 -9.33 0.69 2.87
C ILE A 319 -9.61 2.16 2.54
N LEU A 320 -10.00 2.47 1.31
CA LEU A 320 -10.30 3.86 0.92
C LEU A 320 -11.51 4.41 1.67
N VAL A 321 -12.57 3.60 1.83
CA VAL A 321 -13.76 3.99 2.59
C VAL A 321 -13.43 4.18 4.06
N GLY A 322 -12.72 3.22 4.67
CA GLY A 322 -12.32 3.30 6.08
C GLY A 322 -11.44 4.51 6.35
N LYS A 323 -10.42 4.74 5.50
CA LYS A 323 -9.52 5.89 5.59
C LYS A 323 -10.27 7.22 5.45
N SER A 324 -11.13 7.35 4.44
CA SER A 324 -11.93 8.56 4.25
C SER A 324 -12.86 8.83 5.44
N SER A 325 -13.48 7.78 5.98
CA SER A 325 -14.34 7.86 7.16
C SER A 325 -13.55 8.28 8.41
N LEU A 326 -12.36 7.72 8.62
CA LEU A 326 -11.47 8.11 9.71
C LEU A 326 -11.07 9.58 9.59
N TYR A 327 -10.65 10.04 8.42
CA TYR A 327 -10.26 11.44 8.23
C TYR A 327 -11.41 12.43 8.43
N SER A 328 -12.67 12.03 8.21
CA SER A 328 -13.82 12.83 8.60
C SER A 328 -13.95 13.04 10.12
N GLN A 329 -13.19 12.27 10.92
CA GLN A 329 -13.14 12.32 12.39
C GLN A 329 -11.71 12.65 12.87
N PHE A 330 -11.02 13.58 12.18
CA PHE A 330 -9.59 13.83 12.37
C PHE A 330 -9.23 14.17 13.83
N GLU A 331 -9.99 15.05 14.50
CA GLU A 331 -9.77 15.38 15.91
C GLU A 331 -9.84 14.13 16.80
N SER A 332 -10.82 13.25 16.56
CA SER A 332 -10.95 11.99 17.29
C SER A 332 -9.81 11.01 16.98
N MET A 333 -9.23 11.06 15.77
CA MET A 333 -8.02 10.29 15.44
C MET A 333 -6.82 10.78 16.25
N VAL A 334 -6.62 12.10 16.33
CA VAL A 334 -5.55 12.70 17.14
C VAL A 334 -5.73 12.33 18.62
N GLU A 335 -6.93 12.46 19.17
CA GLU A 335 -7.25 12.07 20.54
C GLU A 335 -6.93 10.59 20.81
N LEU A 336 -7.36 9.71 19.91
CA LEU A 336 -7.09 8.28 20.01
C LEU A 336 -5.59 7.99 19.97
N LEU A 337 -4.84 8.61 19.07
CA LEU A 337 -3.40 8.40 18.97
C LEU A 337 -2.67 8.88 20.22
N ILE A 338 -2.96 10.09 20.72
CA ILE A 338 -2.37 10.62 21.97
C ILE A 338 -2.73 9.74 23.17
N THR A 339 -3.97 9.27 23.23
CA THR A 339 -4.41 8.36 24.30
C THR A 339 -3.65 7.03 24.25
N SER A 340 -3.45 6.49 23.04
CA SER A 340 -2.70 5.25 22.82
C SER A 340 -1.22 5.42 23.20
N VAL A 341 -0.58 6.51 22.76
CA VAL A 341 0.81 6.83 23.16
C VAL A 341 0.91 6.97 24.67
N SER A 342 0.01 7.72 25.29
CA SER A 342 0.01 7.93 26.73
C SER A 342 -0.21 6.63 27.51
N GLY A 343 -1.11 5.77 27.05
CA GLY A 343 -1.36 4.45 27.66
C GLY A 343 -0.14 3.55 27.54
N TYR A 344 0.43 3.41 26.34
CA TYR A 344 1.63 2.63 26.09
C TYR A 344 2.81 3.08 26.98
N LEU A 345 3.06 4.39 27.07
CA LEU A 345 4.15 4.93 27.89
C LEU A 345 3.94 4.67 29.39
N ARG A 346 2.69 4.71 29.88
CA ARG A 346 2.40 4.36 31.30
C ARG A 346 2.65 2.89 31.58
N GLU A 347 2.22 1.99 30.71
CA GLU A 347 2.42 0.54 30.87
C GLU A 347 3.89 0.12 30.80
N ASN A 348 4.74 0.95 30.17
CA ASN A 348 6.17 0.71 30.04
C ASN A 348 7.04 1.60 30.94
N ASP A 349 6.46 2.21 31.99
CA ASP A 349 7.15 3.07 32.96
C ASP A 349 7.95 4.24 32.31
N LYS A 350 7.52 4.71 31.14
CA LYS A 350 8.16 5.83 30.38
C LYS A 350 7.39 7.15 30.47
N MET A 351 6.27 7.22 31.21
CA MET A 351 5.46 8.40 31.35
C MET A 351 5.91 9.30 32.51
N SER A 352 6.13 10.57 32.22
CA SER A 352 6.34 11.62 33.22
C SER A 352 5.29 12.72 33.09
N ALA A 353 5.18 13.60 34.09
CA ALA A 353 4.29 14.76 34.01
C ALA A 353 4.69 15.70 32.85
N CYS A 354 6.00 15.87 32.60
CA CYS A 354 6.51 16.67 31.48
C CYS A 354 6.14 16.02 30.15
N THR A 355 6.33 14.70 30.00
CA THR A 355 5.95 13.93 28.82
C THR A 355 4.45 14.04 28.54
N GLN A 356 3.61 13.92 29.55
CA GLN A 356 2.15 14.06 29.36
C GLN A 356 1.77 15.47 28.92
N HIS A 357 2.39 16.51 29.49
CA HIS A 357 2.15 17.88 29.06
C HIS A 357 2.56 18.08 27.59
N TYR A 358 3.75 17.64 27.24
CA TYR A 358 4.26 17.72 25.86
C TYR A 358 3.34 17.03 24.86
N LEU A 359 2.88 15.79 25.15
CA LEU A 359 1.95 15.06 24.30
C LEU A 359 0.61 15.79 24.13
N ASN A 360 0.10 16.44 25.17
CA ASN A 360 -1.13 17.19 25.07
C ASN A 360 -0.96 18.41 24.14
N GLU A 361 0.15 19.14 24.26
CA GLU A 361 0.45 20.26 23.36
C GLU A 361 0.69 19.80 21.92
N LEU A 362 1.38 18.66 21.73
CA LEU A 362 1.60 18.06 20.43
C LEU A 362 0.28 17.64 19.76
N GLY A 363 -0.64 17.07 20.52
CA GLY A 363 -2.00 16.77 20.04
C GLY A 363 -2.76 18.03 19.59
N ARG A 364 -2.71 19.10 20.37
CA ARG A 364 -3.31 20.39 20.00
C ARG A 364 -2.69 20.95 18.72
N PHE A 365 -1.36 20.93 18.62
CA PHE A 365 -0.65 21.36 17.42
C PHE A 365 -1.08 20.58 16.19
N THR A 366 -1.18 19.24 16.30
CA THR A 366 -1.59 18.38 15.19
C THR A 366 -3.00 18.67 14.69
N VAL A 367 -3.93 19.01 15.59
CA VAL A 367 -5.30 19.42 15.21
C VAL A 367 -5.33 20.78 14.54
N PHE A 368 -4.48 21.72 14.99
CA PHE A 368 -4.46 23.10 14.49
C PHE A 368 -3.79 23.22 13.11
N ARG A 369 -2.80 22.37 12.82
CA ARG A 369 -2.06 22.33 11.55
C ARG A 369 -2.95 21.90 10.37
#